data_0d59318b63e485cf9a1c2b543b821ccf
#
_entry.id   0d59318b63e485cf9a1c2b543b821ccf
#
_cell.length_a   1.000
_cell.length_b   1.000
_cell.length_c   1.000
_cell.angle_alpha   90.00
_cell.angle_beta   90.00
_cell.angle_gamma   90.00
#
_symmetry.space_group_name_H-M   'P 1'
#
loop_
_entity.id
_entity.type
_entity.pdbx_description
1 polymer ?
#
loop_
_entity_poly.entity_id
_entity_poly.type
_entity_poly.pdbx_seq_one_letter_code
_entity_poly.pdbx_strand_id
1 'polypeptide(L)'
;MANPEIESELDGIDRVSVCLYRLGLSLAALLLLCRGASLLLGQDFLAPASWLVSLAVASGVCGLCLHVYDKRIRFVLQGLGWGALLLSVSGAPDVLVLGAALATLAGLAFKEQFCFAIPGIRAVPLLLPLLWLLELAGIGWAAALVALVCGLLLCLLSLAKWRMPLHFDIGDKGRYQI
;
A
#
# COMPACT_ATOMS: atom_id res chain seq x y z
N MET A 1 10.19 16.09 -1.88
CA MET A 1 9.61 16.30 -3.20
C MET A 1 10.65 15.90 -4.22
N ALA A 2 10.28 15.04 -5.18
CA ALA A 2 11.15 14.80 -6.34
C ALA A 2 11.28 16.11 -7.10
N ASN A 3 12.51 16.54 -7.36
CA ASN A 3 12.73 17.72 -8.19
C ASN A 3 12.49 17.32 -9.66
N PRO A 4 11.50 17.91 -10.37
CA PRO A 4 11.22 17.56 -11.76
C PRO A 4 12.37 17.87 -12.72
N GLU A 5 13.34 18.67 -12.30
CA GLU A 5 14.53 19.04 -13.10
C GLU A 5 15.62 17.97 -13.07
N ILE A 6 15.51 16.96 -12.18
CA ILE A 6 16.49 15.87 -12.09
C ILE A 6 15.96 14.68 -12.89
N GLU A 7 16.32 14.57 -14.15
CA GLU A 7 16.16 13.36 -14.94
C GLU A 7 17.23 12.34 -14.52
N SER A 8 16.92 11.50 -13.53
CA SER A 8 17.78 10.35 -13.23
C SER A 8 17.68 9.34 -14.37
N GLU A 9 18.83 8.92 -14.90
CA GLU A 9 18.84 7.79 -15.84
C GLU A 9 18.32 6.51 -15.13
N LEU A 10 17.25 5.95 -15.72
CA LEU A 10 16.64 4.73 -15.21
C LEU A 10 17.26 3.52 -15.91
N ASP A 11 17.83 2.62 -15.14
CA ASP A 11 18.20 1.31 -15.63
C ASP A 11 16.99 0.36 -15.74
N GLY A 12 17.20 -0.86 -16.25
CA GLY A 12 16.12 -1.84 -16.41
C GLY A 12 15.52 -2.28 -15.08
N ILE A 13 16.32 -2.37 -14.01
CA ILE A 13 15.88 -2.78 -12.67
C ILE A 13 15.01 -1.69 -12.06
N ASP A 14 15.40 -0.43 -12.20
CA ASP A 14 14.63 0.72 -11.74
C ASP A 14 13.21 0.72 -12.35
N ARG A 15 13.15 0.55 -13.68
CA ARG A 15 11.85 0.53 -14.39
C ARG A 15 10.94 -0.59 -13.91
N VAL A 16 11.50 -1.79 -13.73
CA VAL A 16 10.76 -2.95 -13.22
C VAL A 16 10.28 -2.69 -11.79
N SER A 17 11.16 -2.19 -10.91
CA SER A 17 10.79 -1.92 -9.51
C SER A 17 9.68 -0.87 -9.39
N VAL A 18 9.72 0.21 -10.16
CA VAL A 18 8.66 1.23 -10.18
C VAL A 18 7.35 0.65 -10.72
N CYS A 19 7.39 -0.14 -11.79
CA CYS A 19 6.20 -0.78 -12.31
C CYS A 19 5.58 -1.75 -11.29
N LEU A 20 6.39 -2.58 -10.62
CA LEU A 20 5.93 -3.48 -9.58
C LEU A 20 5.32 -2.72 -8.39
N TYR A 21 5.95 -1.64 -7.96
CA TYR A 21 5.41 -0.76 -6.92
C TYR A 21 4.02 -0.24 -7.29
N ARG A 22 3.85 0.31 -8.51
CA ARG A 22 2.58 0.85 -9.00
C ARG A 22 1.51 -0.24 -9.14
N LEU A 23 1.88 -1.43 -9.63
CA LEU A 23 0.99 -2.59 -9.71
C LEU A 23 0.55 -3.07 -8.33
N GLY A 24 1.48 -3.19 -7.38
CA GLY A 24 1.18 -3.54 -6.00
C GLY A 24 0.19 -2.56 -5.35
N LEU A 25 0.41 -1.25 -5.55
CA LEU A 25 -0.50 -0.22 -5.04
C LEU A 25 -1.89 -0.31 -5.69
N SER A 26 -1.96 -0.54 -7.02
CA SER A 26 -3.23 -0.74 -7.73
C SER A 26 -3.98 -1.94 -7.20
N LEU A 27 -3.28 -3.06 -7.01
CA LEU A 27 -3.85 -4.30 -6.50
C LEU A 27 -4.38 -4.10 -5.07
N ALA A 28 -3.60 -3.48 -4.18
CA ALA A 28 -4.04 -3.19 -2.81
C ALA A 28 -5.31 -2.34 -2.77
N ALA A 29 -5.39 -1.30 -3.63
CA ALA A 29 -6.57 -0.46 -3.74
C ALA A 29 -7.81 -1.25 -4.16
N LEU A 30 -7.69 -2.10 -5.19
CA LEU A 30 -8.78 -2.96 -5.67
C LEU A 30 -9.21 -3.99 -4.61
N LEU A 31 -8.26 -4.57 -3.90
CA LEU A 31 -8.55 -5.53 -2.82
C LEU A 31 -9.31 -4.87 -1.65
N LEU A 32 -8.99 -3.63 -1.30
CA LEU A 32 -9.74 -2.89 -0.28
C LEU A 32 -11.15 -2.54 -0.75
N LEU A 33 -11.35 -2.15 -2.01
CA LEU A 33 -12.68 -1.95 -2.58
C LEU A 33 -13.48 -3.25 -2.58
N CYS A 34 -12.86 -4.35 -3.00
CA CYS A 34 -13.47 -5.68 -2.98
C CYS A 34 -13.90 -6.07 -1.56
N ARG A 35 -13.05 -5.86 -0.54
CA ARG A 35 -13.38 -6.15 0.86
C ARG A 35 -14.55 -5.32 1.36
N GLY A 36 -14.51 -4.01 1.11
CA GLY A 36 -15.59 -3.12 1.50
C GLY A 36 -16.93 -3.51 0.86
N ALA A 37 -16.93 -3.83 -0.44
CA ALA A 37 -18.11 -4.30 -1.14
C ALA A 37 -18.61 -5.66 -0.60
N SER A 38 -17.70 -6.61 -0.33
CA SER A 38 -18.05 -7.90 0.27
C SER A 38 -18.74 -7.74 1.61
N LEU A 39 -18.20 -6.88 2.48
CA LEU A 39 -18.78 -6.64 3.82
C LEU A 39 -20.15 -5.94 3.75
N LEU A 40 -20.35 -5.01 2.79
CA LEU A 40 -21.64 -4.34 2.63
C LEU A 40 -22.72 -5.25 2.08
N LEU A 41 -22.37 -6.10 1.12
CA LEU A 41 -23.32 -6.96 0.42
C LEU A 41 -23.53 -8.31 1.13
N GLY A 42 -22.73 -8.61 2.14
CA GLY A 42 -22.74 -9.90 2.83
C GLY A 42 -22.37 -11.08 1.91
N GLN A 43 -21.57 -10.81 0.88
CA GLN A 43 -21.12 -11.80 -0.10
C GLN A 43 -19.62 -11.74 -0.28
N ASP A 44 -18.94 -12.86 -0.15
CA ASP A 44 -17.50 -12.93 -0.37
C ASP A 44 -17.19 -13.01 -1.88
N PHE A 45 -16.73 -11.91 -2.47
CA PHE A 45 -16.23 -11.90 -3.86
C PHE A 45 -14.90 -12.64 -4.01
N LEU A 46 -14.11 -12.68 -2.95
CA LEU A 46 -12.90 -13.49 -2.82
C LEU A 46 -12.98 -14.25 -1.51
N ALA A 47 -12.55 -15.50 -1.50
CA ALA A 47 -12.42 -16.25 -0.26
C ALA A 47 -11.54 -15.45 0.73
N PRO A 48 -11.92 -15.33 2.02
CA PRO A 48 -11.23 -14.47 2.99
C PRO A 48 -9.72 -14.73 3.05
N ALA A 49 -9.30 -16.01 3.06
CA ALA A 49 -7.88 -16.36 3.04
C ALA A 49 -7.17 -15.89 1.74
N SER A 50 -7.81 -16.04 0.58
CA SER A 50 -7.23 -15.60 -0.69
C SER A 50 -7.12 -14.07 -0.76
N TRP A 51 -8.13 -13.35 -0.24
CA TRP A 51 -8.09 -11.91 -0.15
C TRP A 51 -6.91 -11.45 0.73
N LEU A 52 -6.75 -12.05 1.91
CA LEU A 52 -5.71 -11.68 2.87
C LEU A 52 -4.31 -11.95 2.32
N VAL A 53 -4.09 -13.13 1.72
CA VAL A 53 -2.81 -13.47 1.07
C VAL A 53 -2.52 -12.50 -0.09
N SER A 54 -3.52 -12.17 -0.91
CA SER A 54 -3.35 -11.22 -2.01
C SER A 54 -2.99 -9.81 -1.50
N LEU A 55 -3.58 -9.37 -0.38
CA LEU A 55 -3.25 -8.09 0.25
C LEU A 55 -1.81 -8.11 0.82
N ALA A 56 -1.40 -9.23 1.45
CA ALA A 56 -0.03 -9.41 1.92
C ALA A 56 0.98 -9.37 0.75
N VAL A 57 0.67 -10.02 -0.37
CA VAL A 57 1.50 -9.96 -1.59
C VAL A 57 1.58 -8.53 -2.13
N ALA A 58 0.45 -7.83 -2.25
CA ALA A 58 0.41 -6.46 -2.75
C ALA A 58 1.25 -5.51 -1.88
N SER A 59 1.09 -5.58 -0.55
CA SER A 59 1.85 -4.77 0.41
C SER A 59 3.34 -5.14 0.43
N GLY A 60 3.66 -6.44 0.34
CA GLY A 60 5.03 -6.94 0.26
C GLY A 60 5.76 -6.45 -0.99
N VAL A 61 5.13 -6.53 -2.16
CA VAL A 61 5.67 -6.01 -3.42
C VAL A 61 5.90 -4.50 -3.33
N CYS A 62 4.94 -3.75 -2.77
CA CYS A 62 5.12 -2.32 -2.53
C CYS A 62 6.30 -2.03 -1.60
N GLY A 63 6.43 -2.77 -0.50
CA GLY A 63 7.54 -2.62 0.45
C GLY A 63 8.90 -2.94 -0.18
N LEU A 64 8.98 -4.01 -0.99
CA LEU A 64 10.19 -4.39 -1.73
C LEU A 64 10.67 -3.31 -2.68
N CYS A 65 9.74 -2.78 -3.47
CA CYS A 65 10.01 -1.82 -4.53
C CYS A 65 9.90 -0.36 -4.04
N LEU A 66 10.02 -0.15 -2.73
CA LEU A 66 9.87 1.16 -2.11
C LEU A 66 11.10 2.03 -2.30
N HIS A 67 10.91 3.24 -2.85
CA HIS A 67 11.94 4.25 -2.99
C HIS A 67 11.75 5.34 -1.91
N VAL A 68 12.53 5.23 -0.83
CA VAL A 68 12.57 6.18 0.29
C VAL A 68 14.02 6.50 0.63
N TYR A 69 14.34 7.80 0.75
CA TYR A 69 15.70 8.25 1.04
C TYR A 69 16.17 7.86 2.44
N ASP A 70 15.30 8.02 3.44
CA ASP A 70 15.64 7.67 4.83
C ASP A 70 15.73 6.15 5.00
N LYS A 71 16.89 5.68 5.43
CA LYS A 71 17.21 4.26 5.64
C LYS A 71 16.30 3.61 6.69
N ARG A 72 16.01 4.32 7.79
CA ARG A 72 15.22 3.76 8.90
C ARG A 72 13.77 3.54 8.48
N ILE A 73 13.17 4.55 7.84
CA ILE A 73 11.79 4.46 7.33
C ILE A 73 11.70 3.35 6.30
N ARG A 74 12.67 3.27 5.39
CA ARG A 74 12.73 2.22 4.36
C ARG A 74 12.76 0.84 4.98
N PHE A 75 13.63 0.57 5.96
CA PHE A 75 13.72 -0.73 6.62
C PHE A 75 12.46 -1.10 7.40
N VAL A 76 11.82 -0.14 8.07
CA VAL A 76 10.56 -0.39 8.79
C VAL A 76 9.47 -0.82 7.80
N LEU A 77 9.28 -0.08 6.72
CA LEU A 77 8.23 -0.39 5.73
C LEU A 77 8.51 -1.69 4.97
N GLN A 78 9.78 -1.94 4.62
CA GLN A 78 10.18 -3.22 4.02
C GLN A 78 9.97 -4.37 4.99
N GLY A 79 10.35 -4.21 6.25
CA GLY A 79 10.15 -5.21 7.30
C GLY A 79 8.67 -5.53 7.54
N LEU A 80 7.79 -4.53 7.53
CA LEU A 80 6.34 -4.72 7.64
C LEU A 80 5.78 -5.46 6.41
N GLY A 81 6.18 -5.07 5.20
CA GLY A 81 5.73 -5.72 3.97
C GLY A 81 6.19 -7.18 3.87
N TRP A 82 7.47 -7.46 4.17
CA TRP A 82 7.99 -8.81 4.27
C TRP A 82 7.35 -9.59 5.42
N GLY A 83 7.12 -8.92 6.56
CA GLY A 83 6.43 -9.51 7.70
C GLY A 83 5.04 -9.99 7.34
N ALA A 84 4.27 -9.20 6.59
CA ALA A 84 2.95 -9.61 6.12
C ALA A 84 3.02 -10.88 5.25
N LEU A 85 3.98 -10.96 4.32
CA LEU A 85 4.20 -12.15 3.49
C LEU A 85 4.60 -13.37 4.31
N LEU A 86 5.59 -13.24 5.18
CA LEU A 86 6.07 -14.36 6.01
C LEU A 86 4.99 -14.85 6.97
N LEU A 87 4.24 -13.94 7.59
CA LEU A 87 3.11 -14.30 8.45
C LEU A 87 2.01 -15.02 7.67
N SER A 88 1.72 -14.61 6.43
CA SER A 88 0.67 -15.23 5.62
C SER A 88 0.98 -16.68 5.25
N VAL A 89 2.25 -17.06 5.13
CA VAL A 89 2.67 -18.44 4.79
C VAL A 89 3.02 -19.28 6.02
N SER A 90 3.25 -18.66 7.18
CA SER A 90 3.61 -19.35 8.42
C SER A 90 2.42 -19.91 9.21
N GLY A 91 1.18 -19.64 8.76
CA GLY A 91 -0.04 -19.98 9.51
C GLY A 91 -0.28 -19.09 10.73
N ALA A 92 0.32 -17.89 10.74
CA ALA A 92 0.06 -16.92 11.79
C ALA A 92 -1.40 -16.44 11.80
N PRO A 93 -1.92 -15.96 12.93
CA PRO A 93 -3.26 -15.40 13.00
C PRO A 93 -3.51 -14.31 11.95
N ASP A 94 -4.64 -14.38 11.25
CA ASP A 94 -5.03 -13.46 10.17
C ASP A 94 -4.94 -11.99 10.58
N VAL A 95 -5.21 -11.69 11.84
CA VAL A 95 -5.14 -10.33 12.40
C VAL A 95 -3.73 -9.74 12.33
N LEU A 96 -2.69 -10.56 12.49
CA LEU A 96 -1.30 -10.11 12.39
C LEU A 96 -0.89 -9.86 10.94
N VAL A 97 -1.30 -10.75 10.04
CA VAL A 97 -1.09 -10.60 8.59
C VAL A 97 -1.74 -9.31 8.11
N LEU A 98 -3.01 -9.12 8.46
CA LEU A 98 -3.77 -7.92 8.10
C LEU A 98 -3.13 -6.66 8.67
N GLY A 99 -2.76 -6.68 9.96
CA GLY A 99 -2.11 -5.54 10.61
C GLY A 99 -0.81 -5.13 9.92
N ALA A 100 0.08 -6.07 9.62
CA ALA A 100 1.34 -5.82 8.93
C ALA A 100 1.12 -5.27 7.50
N ALA A 101 0.18 -5.85 6.75
CA ALA A 101 -0.16 -5.39 5.40
C ALA A 101 -0.72 -3.96 5.41
N LEU A 102 -1.70 -3.68 6.28
CA LEU A 102 -2.31 -2.35 6.39
C LEU A 102 -1.33 -1.30 6.93
N ALA A 103 -0.44 -1.66 7.89
CA ALA A 103 0.61 -0.77 8.37
C ALA A 103 1.60 -0.38 7.25
N THR A 104 1.97 -1.34 6.40
CA THR A 104 2.80 -1.06 5.21
C THR A 104 2.11 -0.04 4.31
N LEU A 105 0.83 -0.28 3.95
CA LEU A 105 0.07 0.62 3.09
C LEU A 105 -0.15 2.00 3.73
N ALA A 106 -0.35 2.07 5.05
CA ALA A 106 -0.47 3.32 5.79
C ALA A 106 0.82 4.15 5.70
N GLY A 107 1.98 3.52 5.90
CA GLY A 107 3.28 4.18 5.73
C GLY A 107 3.53 4.65 4.31
N LEU A 108 3.11 3.88 3.30
CA LEU A 108 3.18 4.28 1.90
C LEU A 108 2.29 5.49 1.61
N ALA A 109 1.03 5.47 2.06
CA ALA A 109 0.11 6.59 1.90
C ALA A 109 0.64 7.85 2.62
N PHE A 110 1.24 7.68 3.81
CA PHE A 110 1.90 8.77 4.52
C PHE A 110 3.04 9.40 3.71
N LYS A 111 3.86 8.58 3.06
CA LYS A 111 4.92 9.08 2.15
C LYS A 111 4.31 9.83 0.96
N GLU A 112 3.33 9.23 0.31
CA GLU A 112 2.79 9.74 -0.95
C GLU A 112 1.96 11.02 -0.79
N GLN A 113 1.40 11.29 0.40
CA GLN A 113 0.64 12.53 0.66
C GLN A 113 1.46 13.80 0.47
N PHE A 114 2.79 13.72 0.57
CA PHE A 114 3.69 14.86 0.34
C PHE A 114 4.00 15.08 -1.15
N CYS A 115 3.74 14.07 -1.98
CA CYS A 115 4.00 14.13 -3.42
C CYS A 115 2.72 14.44 -4.22
N PHE A 116 1.55 14.06 -3.70
CA PHE A 116 0.28 14.15 -4.40
C PHE A 116 -0.75 14.97 -3.63
N ALA A 117 -1.28 16.02 -4.27
CA ALA A 117 -2.34 16.85 -3.70
C ALA A 117 -3.75 16.24 -3.92
N ILE A 118 -3.94 14.97 -3.52
CA ILE A 118 -5.24 14.29 -3.62
C ILE A 118 -6.06 14.63 -2.37
N PRO A 119 -7.27 15.20 -2.53
CA PRO A 119 -8.14 15.47 -1.40
C PRO A 119 -8.43 14.20 -0.60
N GLY A 120 -8.23 14.25 0.72
CA GLY A 120 -8.50 13.12 1.62
C GLY A 120 -7.36 12.09 1.76
N ILE A 121 -6.33 12.09 0.91
CA ILE A 121 -5.23 11.11 1.00
C ILE A 121 -4.52 11.13 2.37
N ARG A 122 -4.49 12.31 3.02
CA ARG A 122 -3.91 12.49 4.35
C ARG A 122 -4.62 11.73 5.46
N ALA A 123 -5.86 11.32 5.24
CA ALA A 123 -6.62 10.51 6.19
C ALA A 123 -6.25 9.02 6.12
N VAL A 124 -5.79 8.53 4.96
CA VAL A 124 -5.51 7.10 4.74
C VAL A 124 -4.56 6.49 5.77
N PRO A 125 -3.45 7.15 6.19
CA PRO A 125 -2.56 6.64 7.22
C PRO A 125 -3.24 6.39 8.58
N LEU A 126 -4.34 7.09 8.87
CA LEU A 126 -5.13 6.90 10.10
C LEU A 126 -6.30 5.93 9.87
N LEU A 127 -6.90 5.94 8.69
CA LEU A 127 -8.04 5.09 8.36
C LEU A 127 -7.66 3.62 8.23
N LEU A 128 -6.45 3.29 7.75
CA LEU A 128 -6.02 1.90 7.63
C LEU A 128 -5.82 1.20 8.99
N PRO A 129 -5.16 1.80 9.99
CA PRO A 129 -5.18 1.26 11.35
C PRO A 129 -6.59 1.17 11.96
N LEU A 130 -7.45 2.15 11.69
CA LEU A 130 -8.86 2.10 12.11
C LEU A 130 -9.59 0.92 11.46
N LEU A 131 -9.37 0.66 10.17
CA LEU A 131 -9.91 -0.52 9.48
C LEU A 131 -9.49 -1.80 10.19
N TRP A 132 -8.21 -1.94 10.54
CA TRP A 132 -7.71 -3.10 11.29
C TRP A 132 -8.44 -3.29 12.62
N LEU A 133 -8.63 -2.20 13.38
CA LEU A 133 -9.35 -2.25 14.67
C LEU A 133 -10.82 -2.63 14.48
N LEU A 134 -11.49 -2.12 13.45
CA LEU A 134 -12.89 -2.43 13.15
C LEU A 134 -13.09 -3.89 12.71
N GLU A 135 -12.19 -4.43 11.91
CA GLU A 135 -12.16 -5.85 11.54
C GLU A 135 -11.94 -6.72 12.79
N LEU A 136 -11.03 -6.36 13.66
CA LEU A 136 -10.76 -7.05 14.93
C LEU A 136 -11.97 -7.01 15.87
N ALA A 137 -12.68 -5.88 15.93
CA ALA A 137 -13.88 -5.71 16.75
C ALA A 137 -15.13 -6.34 16.13
N GLY A 138 -15.07 -6.86 14.89
CA GLY A 138 -16.20 -7.46 14.18
C GLY A 138 -17.27 -6.44 13.76
N ILE A 139 -16.94 -5.13 13.67
CA ILE A 139 -17.88 -4.07 13.28
C ILE A 139 -17.91 -3.94 11.74
N GLY A 140 -18.51 -4.94 11.08
CA GLY A 140 -18.43 -5.14 9.63
C GLY A 140 -18.90 -3.95 8.79
N TRP A 141 -20.02 -3.29 9.14
CA TRP A 141 -20.53 -2.14 8.37
C TRP A 141 -19.57 -0.95 8.38
N ALA A 142 -18.94 -0.66 9.54
CA ALA A 142 -17.98 0.42 9.66
C ALA A 142 -16.66 0.08 8.94
N ALA A 143 -16.19 -1.18 9.08
CA ALA A 143 -15.04 -1.69 8.35
C ALA A 143 -15.26 -1.57 6.83
N ALA A 144 -16.47 -1.90 6.35
CA ALA A 144 -16.82 -1.76 4.95
C ALA A 144 -16.68 -0.33 4.43
N LEU A 145 -17.24 0.65 5.14
CA LEU A 145 -17.15 2.06 4.76
C LEU A 145 -15.69 2.55 4.73
N VAL A 146 -14.91 2.22 5.77
CA VAL A 146 -13.51 2.61 5.84
C VAL A 146 -12.69 1.95 4.74
N ALA A 147 -12.92 0.66 4.45
CA ALA A 147 -12.25 -0.06 3.37
C ALA A 147 -12.55 0.56 2.00
N LEU A 148 -13.82 0.92 1.72
CA LEU A 148 -14.22 1.58 0.47
C LEU A 148 -13.56 2.95 0.33
N VAL A 149 -13.56 3.77 1.38
CA VAL A 149 -12.91 5.09 1.35
C VAL A 149 -11.41 4.96 1.12
N CYS A 150 -10.71 4.08 1.85
CA CYS A 150 -9.30 3.83 1.66
C CYS A 150 -9.01 3.29 0.26
N GLY A 151 -9.79 2.32 -0.21
CA GLY A 151 -9.65 1.74 -1.54
C GLY A 151 -9.81 2.78 -2.64
N LEU A 152 -10.83 3.65 -2.54
CA LEU A 152 -11.05 4.73 -3.50
C LEU A 152 -9.88 5.74 -3.51
N LEU A 153 -9.42 6.18 -2.35
CA LEU A 153 -8.31 7.13 -2.25
C LEU A 153 -7.00 6.54 -2.78
N LEU A 154 -6.73 5.26 -2.50
CA LEU A 154 -5.56 4.56 -3.06
C LEU A 154 -5.71 4.30 -4.56
N CYS A 155 -6.92 4.08 -5.09
CA CYS A 155 -7.16 4.04 -6.54
C CYS A 155 -6.83 5.38 -7.20
N LEU A 156 -7.29 6.49 -6.63
CA LEU A 156 -6.96 7.83 -7.14
C LEU A 156 -5.45 8.08 -7.10
N LEU A 157 -4.78 7.68 -6.03
CA LEU A 157 -3.33 7.76 -5.92
C LEU A 157 -2.64 6.91 -6.98
N SER A 158 -3.07 5.67 -7.17
CA SER A 158 -2.53 4.76 -8.17
C SER A 158 -2.69 5.34 -9.57
N LEU A 159 -3.87 5.86 -9.93
CA LEU A 159 -4.11 6.50 -11.23
C LEU A 159 -3.22 7.74 -11.42
N ALA A 160 -3.04 8.56 -10.40
CA ALA A 160 -2.14 9.71 -10.45
C ALA A 160 -0.69 9.26 -10.72
N LYS A 161 -0.23 8.20 -10.06
CA LYS A 161 1.10 7.62 -10.27
C LYS A 161 1.28 7.07 -11.69
N TRP A 162 0.30 6.34 -12.22
CA TRP A 162 0.40 5.81 -13.59
C TRP A 162 0.45 6.88 -14.68
N ARG A 163 -0.07 8.09 -14.38
CA ARG A 163 0.03 9.25 -15.28
C ARG A 163 1.37 9.97 -15.24
N MET A 164 2.21 9.68 -14.24
CA MET A 164 3.51 10.33 -14.08
C MET A 164 4.64 9.51 -14.73
N PRO A 165 5.70 10.15 -15.23
CA PRO A 165 6.92 9.48 -15.67
C PRO A 165 7.51 8.61 -14.56
N LEU A 166 8.21 7.51 -14.93
CA LEU A 166 8.73 6.55 -13.96
C LEU A 166 9.81 7.13 -13.04
N HIS A 167 10.63 8.04 -13.54
CA HIS A 167 11.74 8.65 -12.77
C HIS A 167 11.26 9.44 -11.54
N PHE A 168 10.01 9.92 -11.52
CA PHE A 168 9.45 10.61 -10.35
C PHE A 168 9.34 9.72 -9.11
N ASP A 169 9.16 8.41 -9.25
CA ASP A 169 9.07 7.49 -8.11
C ASP A 169 10.44 7.26 -7.45
N ILE A 170 11.52 7.34 -8.23
CA ILE A 170 12.90 7.11 -7.76
C ILE A 170 13.51 8.40 -7.21
N GLY A 171 13.32 9.51 -7.92
CA GLY A 171 13.94 10.78 -7.56
C GLY A 171 15.46 10.77 -7.70
N ASP A 172 16.16 11.48 -6.82
CA ASP A 172 17.62 11.62 -6.83
C ASP A 172 18.30 10.43 -6.17
N LYS A 173 18.97 9.58 -6.96
CA LYS A 173 19.69 8.40 -6.47
C LYS A 173 20.82 8.74 -5.50
N GLY A 174 21.43 9.93 -5.61
CA GLY A 174 22.52 10.36 -4.74
C GLY A 174 22.09 10.66 -3.30
N ARG A 175 20.79 10.80 -3.04
CA ARG A 175 20.23 11.10 -1.72
C ARG A 175 19.86 9.89 -0.89
N TYR A 176 19.96 8.68 -1.47
CA TYR A 176 19.64 7.47 -0.71
C TYR A 176 20.68 7.22 0.38
N GLN A 177 20.22 7.12 1.61
CA GLN A 177 21.06 6.70 2.73
C GLN A 177 21.41 5.21 2.59
N ILE A 178 22.70 4.90 2.63
CA ILE A 178 23.27 3.54 2.55
C ILE A 178 23.34 2.90 3.94
#